data_916281d71ee8e00c6a02ae658613583a
#
_entry.id   916281d71ee8e00c6a02ae658613583a
#
_cell.length_a   1.000
_cell.length_b   1.000
_cell.length_c   1.000
_cell.angle_alpha   90.00
_cell.angle_beta   90.00
_cell.angle_gamma   90.00
#
_symmetry.space_group_name_H-M   'P 1'
#
loop_
_entity.id
_entity.type
_entity.pdbx_description
1 polymer ?
#
loop_
_entity_poly.entity_id
_entity_poly.type
_entity_poly.pdbx_seq_one_letter_code
_entity_poly.pdbx_strand_id
1 'polypeptide(L)'
;MKARTITLFVLLTVLLLTAAVFRLLITRGADGSIFLALPDEKIILYRLVPMVCALIVGAALGVSGMGLQVLLRNPLASPWILGLSSGAGLGVMATMYVENCTGSSVIGGQTLGAIAGALFTLVLVFWLSRKRGGIDPMTMVLVGVVISVICGAGIMIFQHLVPM
;
A
#
# COMPACT_ATOMS: atom_id res chain seq x y z
N MET A 1 4.52 -10.84 -31.45
CA MET A 1 4.22 -10.68 -30.03
C MET A 1 5.49 -10.47 -29.17
N LYS A 2 6.51 -11.32 -29.29
CA LYS A 2 7.74 -11.22 -28.44
C LYS A 2 8.48 -9.87 -28.50
N ALA A 3 8.65 -9.26 -29.67
CA ALA A 3 9.34 -7.97 -29.81
C ALA A 3 8.63 -6.82 -29.04
N ARG A 4 7.31 -6.72 -29.15
CA ARG A 4 6.52 -5.69 -28.47
C ARG A 4 6.58 -5.81 -26.95
N THR A 5 6.60 -7.04 -26.44
CA THR A 5 6.72 -7.30 -25.00
C THR A 5 8.12 -6.90 -24.48
N ILE A 6 9.17 -7.24 -25.24
CA ILE A 6 10.55 -6.84 -24.88
C ILE A 6 10.69 -5.32 -24.88
N THR A 7 10.15 -4.63 -25.90
CA THR A 7 10.18 -3.16 -25.96
C THR A 7 9.48 -2.52 -24.75
N LEU A 8 8.33 -3.06 -24.33
CA LEU A 8 7.62 -2.57 -23.13
C LEU A 8 8.44 -2.78 -21.86
N PHE A 9 9.08 -3.93 -21.71
CA PHE A 9 9.94 -4.19 -20.54
C PHE A 9 11.13 -3.23 -20.50
N VAL A 10 11.82 -3.02 -21.62
CA VAL A 10 12.93 -2.08 -21.71
C VAL A 10 12.47 -0.65 -21.38
N LEU A 11 11.33 -0.22 -21.92
CA LEU A 11 10.79 1.12 -21.68
C LEU A 11 10.45 1.32 -20.19
N LEU A 12 9.78 0.34 -19.56
CA LEU A 12 9.46 0.39 -18.13
C LEU A 12 10.71 0.39 -17.25
N THR A 13 11.73 -0.40 -17.60
CA THR A 13 13.00 -0.43 -16.87
C THR A 13 13.73 0.91 -16.99
N VAL A 14 13.80 1.49 -18.18
CA VAL A 14 14.37 2.83 -18.40
C VAL A 14 13.62 3.89 -17.62
N LEU A 15 12.28 3.85 -17.62
CA LEU A 15 11.45 4.78 -16.85
C LEU A 15 11.73 4.67 -15.34
N LEU A 16 11.86 3.45 -14.83
CA LEU A 16 12.16 3.20 -13.43
C LEU A 16 13.55 3.73 -13.05
N LEU A 17 14.56 3.46 -13.88
CA LEU A 17 15.92 3.95 -13.66
C LEU A 17 16.00 5.47 -13.71
N THR A 18 15.34 6.10 -14.67
CA THR A 18 15.28 7.57 -14.77
C THR A 18 14.57 8.18 -13.54
N ALA A 19 13.46 7.61 -13.09
CA ALA A 19 12.77 8.06 -11.88
C ALA A 19 13.66 7.92 -10.64
N ALA A 20 14.41 6.83 -10.51
CA ALA A 20 15.35 6.61 -9.40
C ALA A 20 16.49 7.65 -9.41
N VAL A 21 17.09 7.93 -10.58
CA VAL A 21 18.11 8.96 -10.73
C VAL A 21 17.56 10.34 -10.39
N PHE A 22 16.40 10.70 -10.92
CA PHE A 22 15.74 11.97 -10.59
C PHE A 22 15.48 12.10 -9.08
N ARG A 23 15.02 11.04 -8.43
CA ARG A 23 14.78 11.03 -6.97
C ARG A 23 16.06 11.28 -6.16
N LEU A 24 17.21 10.82 -6.65
CA LEU A 24 18.51 11.05 -6.00
C LEU A 24 19.03 12.46 -6.23
N LEU A 25 18.86 13.02 -7.42
CA LEU A 25 19.44 14.30 -7.82
C LEU A 25 18.61 15.53 -7.43
N ILE A 26 17.28 15.42 -7.39
CA ILE A 26 16.41 16.55 -7.04
C ILE A 26 16.61 16.91 -5.57
N THR A 27 17.13 18.12 -5.33
CA THR A 27 17.31 18.70 -4.00
C THR A 27 16.47 19.95 -3.88
N ARG A 28 15.88 20.16 -2.70
CA ARG A 28 15.13 21.37 -2.37
C ARG A 28 15.98 22.22 -1.42
N GLY A 29 16.23 23.46 -1.80
CA GLY A 29 16.91 24.43 -0.93
C GLY A 29 16.04 24.91 0.22
N ALA A 30 16.65 25.53 1.23
CA ALA A 30 15.95 26.12 2.37
C ALA A 30 14.98 27.24 1.95
N ASP A 31 15.25 27.89 0.84
CA ASP A 31 14.45 28.94 0.19
C ASP A 31 13.31 28.37 -0.68
N GLY A 32 13.14 27.05 -0.71
CA GLY A 32 12.12 26.38 -1.54
C GLY A 32 12.51 26.15 -3.00
N SER A 33 13.67 26.64 -3.42
CA SER A 33 14.18 26.41 -4.79
C SER A 33 14.48 24.92 -5.02
N ILE A 34 14.19 24.44 -6.23
CA ILE A 34 14.48 23.06 -6.67
C ILE A 34 15.70 23.12 -7.57
N PHE A 35 16.74 22.41 -7.20
CA PHE A 35 17.95 22.31 -8.01
C PHE A 35 18.45 20.86 -8.04
N LEU A 36 19.25 20.56 -9.07
CA LEU A 36 19.90 19.27 -9.23
C LEU A 36 21.28 19.37 -8.56
N ALA A 37 21.45 18.61 -7.48
CA ALA A 37 22.73 18.50 -6.78
C ALA A 37 22.96 17.07 -6.31
N LEU A 38 24.21 16.69 -6.22
CA LEU A 38 24.59 15.44 -5.55
C LEU A 38 24.28 15.61 -4.06
N PRO A 39 23.50 14.69 -3.47
CA PRO A 39 23.15 14.79 -2.06
C PRO A 39 24.38 14.51 -1.19
N ASP A 40 24.46 15.20 -0.05
CA ASP A 40 25.41 14.90 0.99
C ASP A 40 25.24 13.47 1.49
N GLU A 41 26.33 12.87 1.98
CA GLU A 41 26.34 11.47 2.45
C GLU A 41 25.24 11.15 3.47
N LYS A 42 24.92 12.10 4.34
CA LYS A 42 23.82 11.97 5.31
C LYS A 42 22.43 11.95 4.67
N ILE A 43 22.26 12.67 3.57
CA ILE A 43 20.98 12.80 2.86
C ILE A 43 20.72 11.59 1.95
N ILE A 44 21.79 10.95 1.45
CA ILE A 44 21.71 9.76 0.61
C ILE A 44 20.90 8.65 1.29
N LEU A 45 21.16 8.37 2.56
CA LEU A 45 20.44 7.31 3.30
C LEU A 45 18.94 7.60 3.40
N TYR A 46 18.56 8.86 3.70
CA TYR A 46 17.16 9.27 3.76
C TYR A 46 16.43 9.19 2.41
N ARG A 47 17.17 9.20 1.30
CA ARG A 47 16.61 9.04 -0.06
C ARG A 47 16.59 7.60 -0.53
N LEU A 48 17.61 6.81 -0.18
CA LEU A 48 17.72 5.40 -0.57
C LEU A 48 16.67 4.53 0.12
N VAL A 49 16.45 4.73 1.43
CA VAL A 49 15.51 3.90 2.20
C VAL A 49 14.09 3.95 1.59
N PRO A 50 13.46 5.12 1.35
CA PRO A 50 12.15 5.16 0.71
C PRO A 50 12.15 4.60 -0.72
N MET A 51 13.25 4.75 -1.46
CA MET A 51 13.37 4.21 -2.82
C MET A 51 13.39 2.68 -2.83
N VAL A 52 14.17 2.07 -1.94
CA VAL A 52 14.20 0.61 -1.77
C VAL A 52 12.85 0.09 -1.29
N CYS A 53 12.24 0.76 -0.32
CA CYS A 53 10.88 0.43 0.13
C CYS A 53 9.86 0.49 -1.02
N ALA A 54 9.90 1.53 -1.84
CA ALA A 54 9.01 1.66 -2.99
C ALA A 54 9.20 0.53 -4.01
N LEU A 55 10.44 0.11 -4.27
CA LEU A 55 10.73 -1.03 -5.14
C LEU A 55 10.18 -2.34 -4.58
N ILE A 56 10.40 -2.60 -3.29
CA ILE A 56 9.90 -3.82 -2.62
C ILE A 56 8.36 -3.84 -2.62
N VAL A 57 7.73 -2.73 -2.24
CA VAL A 57 6.27 -2.62 -2.22
C VAL A 57 5.70 -2.76 -3.63
N GLY A 58 6.30 -2.10 -4.63
CA GLY A 58 5.87 -2.20 -6.02
C GLY A 58 5.97 -3.63 -6.58
N ALA A 59 7.07 -4.33 -6.27
CA ALA A 59 7.25 -5.73 -6.66
C ALA A 59 6.22 -6.64 -5.98
N ALA A 60 5.99 -6.46 -4.66
CA ALA A 60 5.00 -7.21 -3.90
C ALA A 60 3.57 -7.00 -4.44
N LEU A 61 3.21 -5.75 -4.76
CA LEU A 61 1.92 -5.41 -5.37
C LEU A 61 1.77 -6.02 -6.77
N GLY A 62 2.84 -6.03 -7.57
CA GLY A 62 2.84 -6.65 -8.89
C GLY A 62 2.58 -8.16 -8.83
N VAL A 63 3.28 -8.86 -7.94
CA VAL A 63 3.13 -10.32 -7.75
C VAL A 63 1.75 -10.66 -7.19
N SER A 64 1.30 -9.95 -6.14
CA SER A 64 0.00 -10.19 -5.53
C SER A 64 -1.16 -9.84 -6.48
N GLY A 65 -1.02 -8.75 -7.25
CA GLY A 65 -1.99 -8.37 -8.28
C GLY A 65 -2.14 -9.44 -9.35
N MET A 66 -1.03 -9.93 -9.88
CA MET A 66 -1.03 -11.02 -10.87
C MET A 66 -1.64 -12.31 -10.29
N GLY A 67 -1.30 -12.67 -9.05
CA GLY A 67 -1.89 -13.81 -8.35
C GLY A 67 -3.40 -13.70 -8.22
N LEU A 68 -3.91 -12.53 -7.85
CA LEU A 68 -5.34 -12.26 -7.77
C LEU A 68 -6.05 -12.34 -9.12
N GLN A 69 -5.47 -11.77 -10.19
CA GLN A 69 -6.04 -11.83 -11.53
C GLN A 69 -6.18 -13.27 -12.01
N VAL A 70 -5.20 -14.12 -11.73
CA VAL A 70 -5.26 -15.56 -12.06
C VAL A 70 -6.30 -16.27 -11.21
N LEU A 71 -6.30 -16.04 -9.91
CA LEU A 71 -7.24 -16.69 -8.96
C LEU A 71 -8.69 -16.34 -9.29
N LEU A 72 -8.97 -15.06 -9.53
CA LEU A 72 -10.31 -14.55 -9.80
C LEU A 72 -10.70 -14.64 -11.29
N ARG A 73 -9.78 -15.09 -12.14
CA ARG A 73 -9.96 -15.12 -13.61
C ARG A 73 -10.48 -13.79 -14.18
N ASN A 74 -10.06 -12.69 -13.56
CA ASN A 74 -10.51 -11.34 -13.90
C ASN A 74 -9.30 -10.40 -13.98
N PRO A 75 -8.97 -9.85 -15.15
CA PRO A 75 -7.82 -8.96 -15.33
C PRO A 75 -7.97 -7.61 -14.58
N LEU A 76 -9.18 -7.27 -14.13
CA LEU A 76 -9.45 -6.06 -13.35
C LEU A 76 -9.28 -6.27 -11.84
N ALA A 77 -9.01 -7.50 -11.40
CA ALA A 77 -8.80 -7.79 -9.98
C ALA A 77 -7.49 -7.15 -9.49
N SER A 78 -7.56 -6.46 -8.37
CA SER A 78 -6.40 -5.90 -7.70
C SER A 78 -6.51 -6.05 -6.18
N PRO A 79 -5.39 -6.10 -5.43
CA PRO A 79 -5.41 -6.16 -3.97
C PRO A 79 -6.15 -4.98 -3.33
N TRP A 80 -6.19 -3.86 -4.00
CA TRP A 80 -6.84 -2.64 -3.56
C TRP A 80 -8.36 -2.80 -3.43
N ILE A 81 -8.99 -3.49 -4.38
CA ILE A 81 -10.46 -3.70 -4.43
C ILE A 81 -10.93 -4.61 -3.29
N LEU A 82 -10.04 -5.44 -2.74
CA LEU A 82 -10.38 -6.34 -1.62
C LEU A 82 -10.43 -5.64 -0.25
N GLY A 83 -10.19 -4.33 -0.19
CA GLY A 83 -10.28 -3.59 1.06
C GLY A 83 -9.11 -3.74 2.02
N LEU A 84 -8.01 -4.40 1.60
CA LEU A 84 -6.84 -4.59 2.45
C LEU A 84 -6.23 -3.27 2.92
N SER A 85 -6.14 -2.29 2.02
CA SER A 85 -5.58 -0.97 2.33
C SER A 85 -6.42 -0.19 3.32
N SER A 86 -7.76 -0.25 3.19
CA SER A 86 -8.68 0.41 4.13
C SER A 86 -8.66 -0.29 5.48
N GLY A 87 -8.55 -1.62 5.52
CA GLY A 87 -8.36 -2.38 6.75
C GLY A 87 -7.04 -2.05 7.45
N ALA A 88 -5.94 -1.95 6.69
CA ALA A 88 -4.65 -1.51 7.21
C ALA A 88 -4.74 -0.09 7.82
N GLY A 89 -5.36 0.85 7.09
CA GLY A 89 -5.57 2.21 7.57
C GLY A 89 -6.40 2.27 8.85
N LEU A 90 -7.47 1.47 8.94
CA LEU A 90 -8.27 1.36 10.16
C LEU A 90 -7.44 0.82 11.33
N GLY A 91 -6.60 -0.18 11.10
CA GLY A 91 -5.69 -0.74 12.11
C GLY A 91 -4.69 0.29 12.62
N VAL A 92 -4.11 1.11 11.74
CA VAL A 92 -3.24 2.23 12.13
C VAL A 92 -3.98 3.22 13.02
N MET A 93 -5.17 3.68 12.58
CA MET A 93 -5.96 4.66 13.34
C MET A 93 -6.39 4.13 14.70
N ALA A 94 -6.78 2.86 14.79
CA ALA A 94 -7.12 2.21 16.05
C ALA A 94 -5.91 2.17 17.00
N THR A 95 -4.71 1.86 16.49
CA THR A 95 -3.48 1.87 17.29
C THR A 95 -3.14 3.27 17.78
N MET A 96 -3.21 4.29 16.91
CA MET A 96 -2.98 5.70 17.28
C MET A 96 -3.97 6.16 18.38
N TYR A 97 -5.22 5.75 18.27
CA TYR A 97 -6.21 6.05 19.31
C TYR A 97 -5.84 5.42 20.65
N VAL A 98 -5.45 4.14 20.65
CA VAL A 98 -5.01 3.44 21.89
C VAL A 98 -3.78 4.10 22.47
N GLU A 99 -2.77 4.44 21.66
CA GLU A 99 -1.55 5.15 22.10
C GLU A 99 -1.90 6.50 22.73
N ASN A 100 -2.83 7.25 22.14
CA ASN A 100 -3.29 8.52 22.69
C ASN A 100 -4.02 8.36 24.03
N CYS A 101 -4.85 7.32 24.18
CA CYS A 101 -5.56 7.05 25.44
C CYS A 101 -4.67 6.53 26.55
N THR A 102 -3.64 5.75 26.23
CA THR A 102 -2.73 5.13 27.22
C THR A 102 -1.52 5.98 27.54
N GLY A 103 -1.24 7.02 26.73
CA GLY A 103 -0.03 7.85 26.84
C GLY A 103 1.27 7.09 26.54
N SER A 104 1.21 5.88 26.03
CA SER A 104 2.36 5.03 25.73
C SER A 104 2.47 4.80 24.23
N SER A 105 3.56 5.24 23.61
CA SER A 105 3.85 4.88 22.22
C SER A 105 4.58 3.53 22.17
N VAL A 106 4.00 2.57 21.45
CA VAL A 106 4.65 1.28 21.18
C VAL A 106 5.49 1.41 19.93
N ILE A 107 6.80 1.18 20.04
CA ILE A 107 7.70 1.21 18.87
C ILE A 107 7.18 0.20 17.83
N GLY A 108 6.82 0.70 16.64
CA GLY A 108 6.25 -0.14 15.58
C GLY A 108 4.76 -0.48 15.77
N GLY A 109 4.07 0.07 16.77
CA GLY A 109 2.64 -0.19 17.04
C GLY A 109 1.76 0.08 15.82
N GLN A 110 1.97 1.20 15.15
CA GLN A 110 1.23 1.55 13.93
C GLN A 110 1.46 0.54 12.80
N THR A 111 2.68 0.03 12.64
CA THR A 111 3.00 -1.00 11.63
C THR A 111 2.31 -2.32 11.97
N LEU A 112 2.34 -2.73 13.24
CA LEU A 112 1.62 -3.92 13.70
C LEU A 112 0.12 -3.76 13.54
N GLY A 113 -0.43 -2.60 13.86
CA GLY A 113 -1.83 -2.25 13.64
C GLY A 113 -2.23 -2.34 12.17
N ALA A 114 -1.40 -1.83 11.27
CA ALA A 114 -1.61 -1.93 9.83
C ALA A 114 -1.67 -3.39 9.35
N ILE A 115 -0.70 -4.20 9.77
CA ILE A 115 -0.64 -5.62 9.41
C ILE A 115 -1.85 -6.37 9.96
N ALA A 116 -2.18 -6.17 11.23
CA ALA A 116 -3.32 -6.80 11.88
C ALA A 116 -4.65 -6.41 11.19
N GLY A 117 -4.84 -5.13 10.88
CA GLY A 117 -6.03 -4.63 10.17
C GLY A 117 -6.15 -5.19 8.76
N ALA A 118 -5.04 -5.26 8.01
CA ALA A 118 -5.01 -5.87 6.68
C ALA A 118 -5.35 -7.36 6.73
N LEU A 119 -4.74 -8.12 7.64
CA LEU A 119 -4.99 -9.54 7.81
C LEU A 119 -6.42 -9.82 8.26
N PHE A 120 -6.93 -9.05 9.21
CA PHE A 120 -8.33 -9.15 9.65
C PHE A 120 -9.30 -8.94 8.49
N THR A 121 -9.09 -7.89 7.69
CA THR A 121 -9.91 -7.61 6.52
C THR A 121 -9.81 -8.73 5.49
N LEU A 122 -8.61 -9.25 5.23
CA LEU A 122 -8.41 -10.36 4.30
C LEU A 122 -9.21 -11.60 4.74
N VAL A 123 -9.07 -12.01 5.99
CA VAL A 123 -9.79 -13.15 6.56
C VAL A 123 -11.29 -12.93 6.47
N LEU A 124 -11.77 -11.73 6.80
CA LEU A 124 -13.19 -11.38 6.76
C LEU A 124 -13.76 -11.45 5.34
N VAL A 125 -13.04 -10.91 4.34
CA VAL A 125 -13.43 -10.99 2.93
C VAL A 125 -13.51 -12.43 2.46
N PHE A 126 -12.48 -13.24 2.77
CA PHE A 126 -12.47 -14.66 2.42
C PHE A 126 -13.62 -15.43 3.08
N TRP A 127 -13.88 -15.19 4.35
CA TRP A 127 -14.94 -15.87 5.10
C TRP A 127 -16.34 -15.54 4.56
N LEU A 128 -16.61 -14.25 4.32
CA LEU A 128 -17.91 -13.81 3.78
C LEU A 128 -18.12 -14.22 2.31
N SER A 129 -17.04 -14.38 1.55
CA SER A 129 -17.10 -14.76 0.12
C SER A 129 -17.21 -16.26 -0.11
N ARG A 130 -17.17 -17.06 0.96
CA ARG A 130 -17.22 -18.54 0.89
C ARG A 130 -18.65 -19.01 0.69
N LYS A 131 -18.89 -19.73 -0.42
CA LYS A 131 -20.16 -20.42 -0.74
C LYS A 131 -19.97 -21.93 -0.71
N ARG A 132 -21.08 -22.70 -0.73
CA ARG A 132 -21.07 -24.19 -0.72
C ARG A 132 -20.25 -24.85 -1.85
N GLY A 133 -19.89 -24.11 -2.91
CA GLY A 133 -19.09 -24.61 -4.03
C GLY A 133 -17.66 -24.05 -4.11
N GLY A 134 -17.19 -23.30 -3.11
CA GLY A 134 -15.89 -22.63 -3.12
C GLY A 134 -15.98 -21.13 -2.96
N ILE A 135 -14.93 -20.42 -3.36
CA ILE A 135 -14.88 -18.94 -3.33
C ILE A 135 -15.45 -18.41 -4.63
N ASP A 136 -16.46 -17.55 -4.52
CA ASP A 136 -17.05 -16.88 -5.67
C ASP A 136 -16.34 -15.54 -5.90
N PRO A 137 -15.60 -15.38 -7.02
CA PRO A 137 -14.85 -14.17 -7.33
C PRO A 137 -15.67 -12.89 -7.31
N MET A 138 -16.91 -12.95 -7.82
CA MET A 138 -17.79 -11.79 -7.89
C MET A 138 -18.22 -11.33 -6.49
N THR A 139 -18.60 -12.29 -5.64
CA THR A 139 -18.94 -12.03 -4.24
C THR A 139 -17.73 -11.49 -3.47
N MET A 140 -16.52 -11.97 -3.75
CA MET A 140 -15.30 -11.52 -3.11
C MET A 140 -15.03 -10.03 -3.37
N VAL A 141 -15.16 -9.58 -4.62
CA VAL A 141 -15.03 -8.17 -4.99
C VAL A 141 -16.11 -7.32 -4.32
N LEU A 142 -17.37 -7.77 -4.36
CA LEU A 142 -18.50 -7.03 -3.78
C LEU A 142 -18.32 -6.85 -2.26
N VAL A 143 -17.99 -7.93 -1.56
CA VAL A 143 -17.71 -7.92 -0.11
C VAL A 143 -16.52 -7.01 0.19
N GLY A 144 -15.45 -7.07 -0.61
CA GLY A 144 -14.26 -6.21 -0.45
C GLY A 144 -14.60 -4.73 -0.52
N VAL A 145 -15.44 -4.33 -1.50
CA VAL A 145 -15.91 -2.94 -1.62
C VAL A 145 -16.72 -2.51 -0.40
N VAL A 146 -17.67 -3.33 0.05
CA VAL A 146 -18.48 -3.02 1.23
C VAL A 146 -17.60 -2.86 2.48
N ILE A 147 -16.65 -3.76 2.70
CA ILE A 147 -15.72 -3.68 3.82
C ILE A 147 -14.83 -2.44 3.71
N SER A 148 -14.40 -2.07 2.50
CA SER A 148 -13.62 -0.83 2.29
C SER A 148 -14.38 0.40 2.74
N VAL A 149 -15.67 0.48 2.44
CA VAL A 149 -16.53 1.60 2.86
C VAL A 149 -16.69 1.62 4.38
N ILE A 150 -16.94 0.47 5.00
CA ILE A 150 -17.06 0.35 6.46
C ILE A 150 -15.76 0.76 7.16
N CYS A 151 -14.62 0.27 6.69
CA CYS A 151 -13.30 0.66 7.22
C CYS A 151 -13.05 2.17 7.02
N GLY A 152 -13.42 2.72 5.86
CA GLY A 152 -13.30 4.15 5.58
C GLY A 152 -14.13 5.00 6.56
N ALA A 153 -15.37 4.61 6.85
CA ALA A 153 -16.20 5.26 7.87
C ALA A 153 -15.55 5.16 9.26
N GLY A 154 -15.02 4.00 9.62
CA GLY A 154 -14.27 3.80 10.87
C GLY A 154 -13.05 4.71 10.98
N ILE A 155 -12.27 4.88 9.90
CA ILE A 155 -11.13 5.80 9.86
C ILE A 155 -11.58 7.23 10.15
N MET A 156 -12.68 7.69 9.54
CA MET A 156 -13.21 9.04 9.79
C MET A 156 -13.63 9.26 11.25
N ILE A 157 -14.21 8.23 11.87
CA ILE A 157 -14.58 8.29 13.31
C ILE A 157 -13.33 8.44 14.16
N PHE A 158 -12.30 7.62 13.94
CA PHE A 158 -11.04 7.71 14.68
C PHE A 158 -10.31 9.03 14.45
N GLN A 159 -10.30 9.57 13.22
CA GLN A 159 -9.74 10.89 12.95
C GLN A 159 -10.40 12.01 13.75
N HIS A 160 -11.69 11.87 14.05
CA HIS A 160 -12.39 12.84 14.86
C HIS A 160 -12.12 12.66 16.37
N LEU A 161 -11.83 11.44 16.80
CA LEU A 161 -11.57 11.11 18.21
C LEU A 161 -10.12 11.34 18.64
N VAL A 162 -9.17 11.30 17.70
CA VAL A 162 -7.75 11.57 17.95
C VAL A 162 -7.48 13.04 17.63
N PRO A 163 -7.30 13.92 18.63
CA PRO A 163 -6.91 15.30 18.38
C PRO A 163 -5.49 15.32 17.76
N MET A 164 -5.38 15.90 16.57
CA MET A 164 -4.09 16.17 15.91
C MET A 164 -3.46 17.46 16.46
#